data_0b0f56169cdd5a5051d49cfb2b551861
#
_entry.id   0b0f56169cdd5a5051d49cfb2b551861
#
_cell.length_a   1.000
_cell.length_b   1.000
_cell.length_c   1.000
_cell.angle_alpha   90.00
_cell.angle_beta   90.00
_cell.angle_gamma   90.00
#
_symmetry.space_group_name_H-M   'P 1'
#
loop_
_entity.id
_entity.type
_entity.pdbx_description
1 polymer ?
#
loop_
_entity_poly.entity_id
_entity_poly.type
_entity_poly.pdbx_seq_one_letter_code
_entity_poly.pdbx_strand_id
1 'polypeptide(L)'
;MKRWMLVVLIAIALAAVVLFVGFTQIKLDALQEPGHLETVFATQAKHLLVRWSSREGIPPAPANLQASIEEGDKLYGTDCSMCHGPDGHTPTDSGRWMYPRASDLTSFTVQRYSDRELFWIVKNGIRLSGMPAFGKVESDEHIWNLVHYVRTLKGSEHPESGGDTH
;
A
#
# COMPACT_ATOMS: atom_id res chain seq x y z
N MET A 1 43.69 -6.87 -23.79
CA MET A 1 43.07 -5.62 -23.31
C MET A 1 41.99 -5.09 -24.28
N LYS A 2 42.24 -4.90 -25.58
CA LYS A 2 41.24 -4.31 -26.53
C LYS A 2 39.90 -5.12 -26.63
N ARG A 3 39.93 -6.45 -26.62
CA ARG A 3 38.73 -7.31 -26.73
C ARG A 3 37.82 -7.17 -25.50
N TRP A 4 38.38 -7.08 -24.30
CA TRP A 4 37.60 -6.89 -23.05
C TRP A 4 36.95 -5.51 -23.00
N MET A 5 37.65 -4.47 -23.41
CA MET A 5 37.07 -3.14 -23.53
C MET A 5 35.89 -3.11 -24.50
N LEU A 6 35.99 -3.81 -25.63
CA LEU A 6 34.90 -3.90 -26.59
C LEU A 6 33.67 -4.60 -26.00
N VAL A 7 33.87 -5.71 -25.30
CA VAL A 7 32.77 -6.45 -24.61
C VAL A 7 32.09 -5.57 -23.56
N VAL A 8 32.88 -4.84 -22.75
CA VAL A 8 32.33 -3.92 -21.75
C VAL A 8 31.53 -2.77 -22.39
N LEU A 9 32.03 -2.19 -23.45
CA LEU A 9 31.33 -1.13 -24.19
C LEU A 9 30.01 -1.62 -24.80
N ILE A 10 29.98 -2.82 -25.37
CA ILE A 10 28.76 -3.43 -25.90
C ILE A 10 27.77 -3.69 -24.76
N ALA A 11 28.22 -4.23 -23.63
CA ALA A 11 27.35 -4.48 -22.48
C ALA A 11 26.73 -3.17 -21.93
N ILE A 12 27.54 -2.10 -21.84
CA ILE A 12 27.04 -0.76 -21.43
C ILE A 12 26.04 -0.22 -22.44
N ALA A 13 26.32 -0.33 -23.74
CA ALA A 13 25.41 0.13 -24.79
C ALA A 13 24.06 -0.64 -24.74
N LEU A 14 24.11 -1.97 -24.59
CA LEU A 14 22.90 -2.79 -24.43
C LEU A 14 22.11 -2.39 -23.16
N ALA A 15 22.78 -2.20 -22.04
CA ALA A 15 22.15 -1.75 -20.81
C ALA A 15 21.51 -0.36 -20.99
N ALA A 16 22.17 0.56 -21.66
CA ALA A 16 21.64 1.89 -21.97
C ALA A 16 20.39 1.81 -22.87
N VAL A 17 20.39 0.95 -23.88
CA VAL A 17 19.23 0.72 -24.74
C VAL A 17 18.07 0.15 -23.95
N VAL A 18 18.30 -0.86 -23.09
CA VAL A 18 17.26 -1.45 -22.24
C VAL A 18 16.67 -0.41 -21.28
N LEU A 19 17.52 0.40 -20.65
CA LEU A 19 17.09 1.49 -19.78
C LEU A 19 16.30 2.56 -20.55
N PHE A 20 16.74 2.93 -21.74
CA PHE A 20 16.06 3.91 -22.59
C PHE A 20 14.68 3.38 -23.03
N VAL A 21 14.62 2.15 -23.51
CA VAL A 21 13.34 1.52 -23.89
C VAL A 21 12.42 1.40 -22.66
N GLY A 22 12.93 0.97 -21.52
CA GLY A 22 12.19 0.95 -20.27
C GLY A 22 11.65 2.33 -19.88
N PHE A 23 12.49 3.36 -19.99
CA PHE A 23 12.08 4.73 -19.70
C PHE A 23 10.95 5.23 -20.62
N THR A 24 11.00 4.89 -21.92
CA THR A 24 9.93 5.28 -22.89
C THR A 24 8.61 4.55 -22.67
N GLN A 25 8.61 3.48 -21.88
CA GLN A 25 7.38 2.74 -21.51
C GLN A 25 6.72 3.27 -20.24
N ILE A 26 7.38 4.17 -19.50
CA ILE A 26 6.80 4.78 -18.30
C ILE A 26 5.64 5.68 -18.73
N LYS A 27 4.44 5.26 -18.37
CA LYS A 27 3.22 6.06 -18.57
C LYS A 27 2.91 6.83 -17.30
N LEU A 28 2.69 8.13 -17.44
CA LEU A 28 2.27 9.01 -16.34
C LEU A 28 0.74 9.15 -16.26
N ASP A 29 0.04 8.40 -17.09
CA ASP A 29 -1.42 8.41 -17.19
C ASP A 29 -2.01 7.54 -16.08
N ALA A 30 -2.73 8.17 -15.14
CA ALA A 30 -3.40 7.50 -14.03
C ALA A 30 -4.74 6.83 -14.42
N LEU A 31 -5.18 6.97 -15.68
CA LEU A 31 -6.39 6.29 -16.18
C LEU A 31 -6.16 4.81 -16.46
N GLN A 32 -4.92 4.41 -16.65
CA GLN A 32 -4.58 3.02 -16.92
C GLN A 32 -4.25 2.29 -15.62
N GLU A 33 -4.71 1.05 -15.50
CA GLU A 33 -4.31 0.19 -14.40
C GLU A 33 -2.83 -0.20 -14.53
N PRO A 34 -2.13 -0.35 -13.39
CA PRO A 34 -0.74 -0.79 -13.40
C PRO A 34 -0.62 -2.19 -14.00
N GLY A 35 0.41 -2.39 -14.81
CA GLY A 35 0.72 -3.69 -15.37
C GLY A 35 1.02 -4.73 -14.29
N HIS A 36 0.80 -6.02 -14.58
CA HIS A 36 1.04 -7.11 -13.62
C HIS A 36 2.46 -7.09 -13.02
N LEU A 37 3.49 -6.89 -13.85
CA LEU A 37 4.88 -6.82 -13.38
C LEU A 37 5.11 -5.60 -12.48
N GLU A 38 4.58 -4.44 -12.87
CA GLU A 38 4.65 -3.21 -12.08
C GLU A 38 4.02 -3.43 -10.69
N THR A 39 2.82 -4.00 -10.65
CA THR A 39 2.12 -4.32 -9.40
C THR A 39 2.92 -5.25 -8.50
N VAL A 40 3.49 -6.33 -9.07
CA VAL A 40 4.30 -7.30 -8.31
C VAL A 40 5.54 -6.62 -7.74
N PHE A 41 6.33 -5.92 -8.56
CA PHE A 41 7.54 -5.24 -8.10
C PHE A 41 7.25 -4.14 -7.09
N ALA A 42 6.27 -3.28 -7.36
CA ALA A 42 5.89 -2.19 -6.45
C ALA A 42 5.39 -2.74 -5.10
N THR A 43 4.59 -3.80 -5.12
CA THR A 43 4.09 -4.44 -3.90
C THR A 43 5.21 -5.06 -3.08
N GLN A 44 6.14 -5.80 -3.69
CA GLN A 44 7.27 -6.40 -2.98
C GLN A 44 8.22 -5.33 -2.42
N ALA A 45 8.54 -4.32 -3.21
CA ALA A 45 9.37 -3.20 -2.76
C ALA A 45 8.70 -2.45 -1.58
N LYS A 46 7.40 -2.18 -1.67
CA LYS A 46 6.62 -1.56 -0.58
C LYS A 46 6.69 -2.39 0.69
N HIS A 47 6.44 -3.71 0.62
CA HIS A 47 6.52 -4.58 1.79
C HIS A 47 7.91 -4.56 2.44
N LEU A 48 8.97 -4.63 1.64
CA LEU A 48 10.35 -4.61 2.15
C LEU A 48 10.66 -3.27 2.84
N LEU A 49 10.32 -2.16 2.20
CA LEU A 49 10.58 -0.82 2.73
C LEU A 49 9.77 -0.54 4.00
N VAL A 50 8.48 -0.89 4.04
CA VAL A 50 7.64 -0.75 5.23
C VAL A 50 8.18 -1.58 6.37
N ARG A 51 8.52 -2.85 6.12
CA ARG A 51 9.12 -3.74 7.12
C ARG A 51 10.41 -3.19 7.70
N TRP A 52 11.24 -2.55 6.88
CA TRP A 52 12.47 -1.93 7.35
C TRP A 52 12.19 -0.66 8.16
N SER A 53 11.31 0.21 7.66
CA SER A 53 10.99 1.50 8.27
C SER A 53 10.20 1.37 9.58
N SER A 54 9.43 0.29 9.78
CA SER A 54 8.64 0.04 10.98
C SER A 54 9.42 -0.60 12.14
N ARG A 55 10.75 -0.78 12.00
CA ARG A 55 11.57 -1.43 13.04
C ARG A 55 11.72 -0.59 14.31
N GLU A 56 11.70 0.72 14.18
CA GLU A 56 11.92 1.67 15.26
C GLU A 56 10.82 2.71 15.34
N GLY A 57 10.72 3.41 16.45
CA GLY A 57 9.82 4.55 16.61
C GLY A 57 8.33 4.22 16.71
N ILE A 58 7.96 2.96 16.92
CA ILE A 58 6.55 2.56 17.11
C ILE A 58 6.26 2.48 18.61
N PRO A 59 5.34 3.31 19.15
CA PRO A 59 4.95 3.26 20.56
C PRO A 59 4.17 1.97 20.87
N PRO A 60 4.03 1.60 22.16
CA PRO A 60 3.22 0.46 22.56
C PRO A 60 1.75 0.68 22.20
N ALA A 61 1.06 -0.40 21.85
CA ALA A 61 -0.37 -0.38 21.61
C ALA A 61 -1.17 -0.21 22.90
N PRO A 62 -2.40 0.36 22.86
CA PRO A 62 -3.31 0.44 24.00
C PRO A 62 -3.60 -0.94 24.60
N ALA A 63 -3.69 -1.01 25.94
CA ALA A 63 -3.91 -2.28 26.64
C ALA A 63 -5.37 -2.78 26.51
N ASN A 64 -6.36 -1.88 26.41
CA ASN A 64 -7.77 -2.24 26.25
C ASN A 64 -8.11 -2.38 24.76
N LEU A 65 -7.99 -3.60 24.25
CA LEU A 65 -8.24 -3.90 22.84
C LEU A 65 -9.68 -3.59 22.43
N GLN A 66 -10.68 -3.92 23.25
CA GLN A 66 -12.09 -3.72 22.88
C GLN A 66 -12.43 -2.23 22.75
N ALA A 67 -12.04 -1.40 23.73
CA ALA A 67 -12.24 0.04 23.65
C ALA A 67 -11.48 0.65 22.46
N SER A 68 -10.29 0.13 22.16
CA SER A 68 -9.49 0.56 21.02
C SER A 68 -10.16 0.25 19.67
N ILE A 69 -10.80 -0.91 19.53
CA ILE A 69 -11.56 -1.29 18.34
C ILE A 69 -12.79 -0.39 18.16
N GLU A 70 -13.54 -0.13 19.24
CA GLU A 70 -14.75 0.73 19.20
C GLU A 70 -14.41 2.18 18.82
N GLU A 71 -13.31 2.71 19.30
CA GLU A 71 -12.85 4.03 18.90
C GLU A 71 -12.28 4.01 17.47
N GLY A 72 -11.57 2.96 17.10
CA GLY A 72 -11.06 2.74 15.75
C GLY A 72 -12.14 2.68 14.68
N ASP A 73 -13.31 2.08 14.97
CA ASP A 73 -14.47 2.07 14.09
C ASP A 73 -14.98 3.49 13.78
N LYS A 74 -15.09 4.34 14.80
CA LYS A 74 -15.51 5.74 14.62
C LYS A 74 -14.51 6.53 13.77
N LEU A 75 -13.21 6.40 14.11
CA LEU A 75 -12.12 7.06 13.37
C LEU A 75 -12.05 6.56 11.92
N TYR A 76 -12.28 5.25 11.70
CA TYR A 76 -12.34 4.68 10.37
C TYR A 76 -13.44 5.33 9.51
N GLY A 77 -14.61 5.53 10.09
CA GLY A 77 -15.74 6.19 9.43
C GLY A 77 -15.41 7.59 8.92
N THR A 78 -14.60 8.36 9.66
CA THR A 78 -14.22 9.74 9.29
C THR A 78 -12.99 9.81 8.38
N ASP A 79 -11.98 8.99 8.63
CA ASP A 79 -10.64 9.18 8.06
C ASP A 79 -10.33 8.23 6.90
N CYS A 80 -10.91 7.02 6.91
CA CYS A 80 -10.51 5.93 6.02
C CYS A 80 -11.60 5.58 5.00
N SER A 81 -12.87 5.57 5.43
CA SER A 81 -14.01 5.09 4.64
C SER A 81 -14.20 5.86 3.34
N MET A 82 -13.80 7.13 3.30
CA MET A 82 -13.88 7.98 2.10
C MET A 82 -13.11 7.38 0.90
N CYS A 83 -12.05 6.63 1.16
CA CYS A 83 -11.25 5.99 0.11
C CYS A 83 -11.39 4.47 0.12
N HIS A 84 -11.32 3.84 1.30
CA HIS A 84 -11.34 2.38 1.45
C HIS A 84 -12.75 1.77 1.47
N GLY A 85 -13.80 2.61 1.44
CA GLY A 85 -15.19 2.17 1.57
C GLY A 85 -15.58 1.92 3.03
N PRO A 86 -16.89 1.89 3.32
CA PRO A 86 -17.39 1.69 4.68
C PRO A 86 -17.13 0.28 5.22
N ASP A 87 -16.95 -0.70 4.34
CA ASP A 87 -16.68 -2.11 4.64
C ASP A 87 -15.18 -2.45 4.64
N GLY A 88 -14.32 -1.54 4.19
CA GLY A 88 -12.89 -1.75 4.01
C GLY A 88 -12.52 -2.69 2.86
N HIS A 89 -13.50 -3.25 2.18
CA HIS A 89 -13.33 -4.19 1.07
C HIS A 89 -13.47 -3.50 -0.29
N THR A 90 -14.52 -2.70 -0.45
CA THR A 90 -14.85 -2.07 -1.73
C THR A 90 -14.48 -0.59 -1.73
N PRO A 91 -13.36 -0.20 -2.36
CA PRO A 91 -13.00 1.21 -2.46
C PRO A 91 -14.11 2.06 -3.09
N THR A 92 -14.31 3.26 -2.56
CA THR A 92 -15.21 4.25 -3.14
C THR A 92 -14.71 4.73 -4.52
N ASP A 93 -15.51 5.51 -5.22
CA ASP A 93 -15.06 6.12 -6.48
C ASP A 93 -13.78 6.96 -6.28
N SER A 94 -13.70 7.73 -5.18
CA SER A 94 -12.47 8.47 -4.83
C SER A 94 -11.28 7.55 -4.67
N GLY A 95 -11.43 6.40 -3.99
CA GLY A 95 -10.38 5.42 -3.80
C GLY A 95 -9.99 4.69 -5.10
N ARG A 96 -10.97 4.45 -5.99
CA ARG A 96 -10.72 3.80 -7.29
C ARG A 96 -10.02 4.71 -8.29
N TRP A 97 -10.24 6.03 -8.22
CA TRP A 97 -9.60 7.00 -9.12
C TRP A 97 -8.16 7.34 -8.71
N MET A 98 -7.71 6.90 -7.55
CA MET A 98 -6.31 7.06 -7.15
C MET A 98 -5.38 6.10 -7.91
N TYR A 99 -4.13 6.50 -8.08
CA TYR A 99 -3.08 5.62 -8.60
C TYR A 99 -1.93 5.51 -7.58
N PRO A 100 -1.64 4.30 -7.08
CA PRO A 100 -2.46 3.08 -7.16
C PRO A 100 -3.81 3.26 -6.46
N ARG A 101 -4.81 2.44 -6.80
CA ARG A 101 -6.11 2.43 -6.12
C ARG A 101 -5.98 2.19 -4.62
N ALA A 102 -6.94 2.69 -3.84
CA ALA A 102 -7.04 2.37 -2.43
C ALA A 102 -7.14 0.84 -2.27
N SER A 103 -6.34 0.31 -1.34
CA SER A 103 -6.27 -1.14 -1.13
C SER A 103 -7.54 -1.67 -0.47
N ASP A 104 -7.96 -2.87 -0.84
CA ASP A 104 -8.87 -3.68 -0.06
C ASP A 104 -8.20 -4.07 1.27
N LEU A 105 -8.74 -3.54 2.38
CA LEU A 105 -8.17 -3.74 3.72
C LEU A 105 -8.45 -5.14 4.26
N THR A 106 -9.42 -5.87 3.71
CA THR A 106 -9.74 -7.25 4.10
C THR A 106 -8.81 -8.25 3.45
N SER A 107 -8.13 -7.84 2.36
CA SER A 107 -7.29 -8.70 1.52
C SER A 107 -6.10 -9.30 2.27
N PHE A 108 -5.70 -10.51 1.86
CA PHE A 108 -4.48 -11.14 2.37
C PHE A 108 -3.25 -10.24 2.26
N THR A 109 -3.14 -9.45 1.17
CA THR A 109 -2.00 -8.55 0.94
C THR A 109 -1.88 -7.48 2.02
N VAL A 110 -3.00 -6.96 2.52
CA VAL A 110 -3.01 -5.98 3.63
C VAL A 110 -2.90 -6.70 4.96
N GLN A 111 -3.67 -7.77 5.17
CA GLN A 111 -3.74 -8.46 6.46
C GLN A 111 -2.45 -9.23 6.84
N ARG A 112 -1.55 -9.46 5.89
CA ARG A 112 -0.21 -10.05 6.16
C ARG A 112 0.81 -9.09 6.76
N TYR A 113 0.58 -7.77 6.72
CA TYR A 113 1.41 -6.83 7.47
C TYR A 113 1.28 -7.08 8.97
N SER A 114 2.35 -6.92 9.73
CA SER A 114 2.27 -6.88 11.20
C SER A 114 1.56 -5.60 11.66
N ASP A 115 1.06 -5.57 12.91
CA ASP A 115 0.41 -4.38 13.47
C ASP A 115 1.34 -3.17 13.48
N ARG A 116 2.64 -3.39 13.74
CA ARG A 116 3.66 -2.33 13.66
C ARG A 116 3.81 -1.75 12.25
N GLU A 117 3.76 -2.62 11.24
CA GLU A 117 3.82 -2.21 9.84
C GLU A 117 2.55 -1.42 9.44
N LEU A 118 1.36 -1.89 9.86
CA LEU A 118 0.11 -1.15 9.65
C LEU A 118 0.13 0.20 10.36
N PHE A 119 0.57 0.24 11.63
CA PHE A 119 0.75 1.48 12.36
C PHE A 119 1.64 2.46 11.59
N TRP A 120 2.80 1.98 11.11
CA TRP A 120 3.72 2.80 10.35
C TRP A 120 3.09 3.32 9.06
N ILE A 121 2.35 2.46 8.35
CA ILE A 121 1.65 2.83 7.10
C ILE A 121 0.62 3.93 7.36
N VAL A 122 -0.23 3.78 8.37
CA VAL A 122 -1.26 4.77 8.69
C VAL A 122 -0.61 6.08 9.14
N LYS A 123 0.39 6.02 10.02
CA LYS A 123 1.07 7.20 10.54
C LYS A 123 1.77 8.01 9.45
N ASN A 124 2.49 7.34 8.55
CA ASN A 124 3.39 8.00 7.59
C ASN A 124 2.80 8.12 6.19
N GLY A 125 1.69 7.43 5.91
CA GLY A 125 1.17 7.31 4.55
C GLY A 125 2.09 6.52 3.63
N ILE A 126 1.73 6.46 2.35
CA ILE A 126 2.55 5.81 1.32
C ILE A 126 2.90 6.83 0.24
N ARG A 127 4.18 7.12 0.11
CA ARG A 127 4.67 8.04 -0.94
C ARG A 127 4.30 7.51 -2.32
N LEU A 128 3.97 8.42 -3.23
CA LEU A 128 3.53 8.13 -4.60
C LEU A 128 2.20 7.35 -4.65
N SER A 129 1.38 7.49 -3.61
CA SER A 129 0.01 7.03 -3.60
C SER A 129 -0.91 8.13 -3.06
N GLY A 130 -2.21 7.96 -3.18
CA GLY A 130 -3.19 8.89 -2.61
C GLY A 130 -3.33 8.80 -1.09
N MET A 131 -2.68 7.85 -0.41
CA MET A 131 -2.80 7.66 1.04
C MET A 131 -2.00 8.70 1.82
N PRO A 132 -2.65 9.63 2.56
CA PRO A 132 -1.96 10.67 3.32
C PRO A 132 -1.31 10.11 4.59
N ALA A 133 -0.46 10.95 5.22
CA ALA A 133 0.14 10.66 6.52
C ALA A 133 -0.77 11.16 7.66
N PHE A 134 -1.48 10.24 8.32
CA PHE A 134 -2.40 10.59 9.41
C PHE A 134 -1.68 11.03 10.69
N GLY A 135 -0.41 10.69 10.89
CA GLY A 135 0.37 11.15 12.03
C GLY A 135 0.58 12.69 12.11
N LYS A 136 0.07 13.45 11.14
CA LYS A 136 0.03 14.91 11.19
C LYS A 136 -1.22 15.46 11.88
N VAL A 137 -2.28 14.67 11.93
CA VAL A 137 -3.59 15.07 12.42
C VAL A 137 -4.09 14.15 13.54
N GLU A 138 -3.63 12.90 13.57
CA GLU A 138 -4.03 11.89 14.54
C GLU A 138 -2.93 11.58 15.54
N SER A 139 -3.32 11.29 16.79
CA SER A 139 -2.42 10.81 17.84
C SER A 139 -1.94 9.37 17.57
N ASP A 140 -0.85 8.98 18.20
CA ASP A 140 -0.37 7.60 18.11
C ASP A 140 -1.37 6.58 18.68
N GLU A 141 -2.16 6.98 19.69
CA GLU A 141 -3.25 6.16 20.22
C GLU A 141 -4.38 5.97 19.21
N HIS A 142 -4.83 7.03 18.54
CA HIS A 142 -5.84 6.96 17.48
C HIS A 142 -5.36 6.09 16.30
N ILE A 143 -4.10 6.18 15.94
CA ILE A 143 -3.52 5.33 14.88
C ILE A 143 -3.54 3.86 15.30
N TRP A 144 -3.24 3.54 16.56
CA TRP A 144 -3.38 2.18 17.06
C TRP A 144 -4.84 1.70 17.07
N ASN A 145 -5.78 2.56 17.43
CA ASN A 145 -7.21 2.26 17.39
C ASN A 145 -7.64 1.90 15.97
N LEU A 146 -7.21 2.65 14.97
CA LEU A 146 -7.43 2.35 13.54
C LEU A 146 -6.82 1.00 13.15
N VAL A 147 -5.60 0.69 13.58
CA VAL A 147 -4.95 -0.61 13.30
C VAL A 147 -5.76 -1.76 13.90
N HIS A 148 -6.20 -1.64 15.15
CA HIS A 148 -7.00 -2.67 15.81
C HIS A 148 -8.35 -2.88 15.10
N TYR A 149 -9.01 -1.81 14.66
CA TYR A 149 -10.22 -1.91 13.87
C TYR A 149 -9.98 -2.61 12.52
N VAL A 150 -8.97 -2.20 11.77
CA VAL A 150 -8.61 -2.82 10.48
C VAL A 150 -8.36 -4.33 10.63
N ARG A 151 -7.88 -4.79 11.79
CA ARG A 151 -7.72 -6.22 12.07
C ARG A 151 -9.03 -6.96 12.19
N THR A 152 -10.10 -6.31 12.60
CA THR A 152 -11.44 -6.92 12.67
C THR A 152 -12.04 -7.17 11.28
N LEU A 153 -11.56 -6.45 10.26
CA LEU A 153 -12.00 -6.63 8.88
C LEU A 153 -11.47 -7.92 8.24
N LYS A 154 -10.49 -8.58 8.87
CA LYS A 154 -9.96 -9.86 8.40
C LYS A 154 -11.05 -10.94 8.47
N GLY A 155 -11.31 -11.57 7.32
CA GLY A 155 -12.25 -12.71 7.25
C GLY A 155 -13.70 -12.33 7.01
N SER A 156 -14.01 -11.05 6.72
CA SER A 156 -15.25 -10.74 6.03
C SER A 156 -15.12 -11.27 4.59
N GLU A 157 -15.24 -12.61 4.44
CA GLU A 157 -15.31 -13.24 3.12
C GLU A 157 -16.60 -12.77 2.46
N HIS A 158 -16.50 -11.75 1.63
CA HIS A 158 -17.47 -11.57 0.58
C HIS A 158 -17.22 -12.67 -0.45
N PRO A 159 -18.26 -13.47 -0.81
CA PRO A 159 -18.11 -14.41 -1.90
C PRO A 159 -17.61 -13.63 -3.10
N GLU A 160 -16.47 -14.06 -3.64
CA GLU A 160 -15.93 -13.57 -4.89
C GLU A 160 -17.09 -13.38 -5.86
N SER A 161 -17.42 -12.15 -6.22
CA SER A 161 -18.34 -11.87 -7.31
C SER A 161 -17.68 -12.45 -8.55
N GLY A 162 -18.12 -13.65 -8.91
CA GLY A 162 -17.61 -14.42 -10.04
C GLY A 162 -17.58 -13.56 -11.28
N GLY A 163 -16.40 -13.52 -11.88
CA GLY A 163 -16.14 -13.30 -13.28
C GLY A 163 -16.98 -12.25 -13.98
N ASP A 164 -16.42 -11.08 -14.15
CA ASP A 164 -16.72 -10.30 -15.35
C ASP A 164 -15.65 -10.59 -16.40
N THR A 165 -15.93 -11.66 -17.15
CA THR A 165 -15.40 -11.83 -18.51
C THR A 165 -16.09 -10.80 -19.39
N HIS A 166 -15.36 -9.70 -19.71
CA HIS A 166 -15.55 -8.97 -20.98
C HIS A 166 -14.27 -8.20 -21.30
#